data_c67fe53560260c400339a3004116a766
#
_entry.id   c67fe53560260c400339a3004116a766
#
_cell.length_a   1.000
_cell.length_b   1.000
_cell.length_c   1.000
_cell.angle_alpha   90.00
_cell.angle_beta   90.00
_cell.angle_gamma   90.00
#
_symmetry.space_group_name_H-M   'P 1'
#
loop_
_entity.id
_entity.type
_entity.pdbx_description
1 polymer ?
#
loop_
_entity_poly.entity_id
_entity_poly.type
_entity_poly.pdbx_seq_one_letter_code
_entity_poly.pdbx_strand_id
1 'polypeptide(L)'
;MNWVTRTAAALIALQLVVRAVLAFGGYFYWDDLILVGRAGTQSLLSPSFLFDDHDGHVMPAAFLVSGVITRLAPFSWVWPALSLVALQLLVSLALLRALWAILGWRPVLLVPLTFA
;
A
#
# COMPACT_ATOMS: atom_id res chain seq x y z
N MET A 1 23.90 -16.25 4.19
CA MET A 1 22.49 -16.11 3.78
C MET A 1 22.14 -17.30 2.92
N ASN A 2 21.15 -18.11 3.32
CA ASN A 2 20.76 -19.31 2.58
C ASN A 2 20.02 -18.94 1.27
N TRP A 3 19.84 -19.90 0.36
CA TRP A 3 19.20 -19.65 -0.92
C TRP A 3 17.73 -19.19 -0.78
N VAL A 4 16.99 -19.71 0.22
CA VAL A 4 15.60 -19.33 0.48
C VAL A 4 15.49 -17.85 0.82
N THR A 5 16.41 -17.33 1.65
CA THR A 5 16.45 -15.89 1.98
C THR A 5 16.73 -15.02 0.74
N ARG A 6 17.66 -15.47 -0.12
CA ARG A 6 17.98 -14.75 -1.37
C ARG A 6 16.77 -14.71 -2.31
N THR A 7 16.09 -15.85 -2.46
CA THR A 7 14.91 -15.95 -3.33
C THR A 7 13.76 -15.13 -2.78
N ALA A 8 13.51 -15.15 -1.45
CA ALA A 8 12.49 -14.30 -0.82
C ALA A 8 12.76 -12.81 -1.06
N ALA A 9 14.01 -12.37 -0.87
CA ALA A 9 14.40 -10.98 -1.14
C ALA A 9 14.23 -10.61 -2.62
N ALA A 10 14.59 -11.52 -3.54
CA ALA A 10 14.42 -11.30 -4.98
C ALA A 10 12.95 -11.21 -5.39
N LEU A 11 12.07 -12.05 -4.81
CA LEU A 11 10.63 -11.99 -5.07
C LEU A 11 10.03 -10.67 -4.57
N ILE A 12 10.37 -10.24 -3.36
CA ILE A 12 9.89 -8.96 -2.82
C ILE A 12 10.40 -7.79 -3.69
N ALA A 13 11.69 -7.80 -4.07
CA ALA A 13 12.23 -6.76 -4.94
C ALA A 13 11.54 -6.72 -6.31
N LEU A 14 11.28 -7.86 -6.92
CA LEU A 14 10.56 -7.96 -8.20
C LEU A 14 9.13 -7.38 -8.07
N GLN A 15 8.40 -7.77 -7.04
CA GLN A 15 7.05 -7.23 -6.78
C GLN A 15 7.07 -5.70 -6.61
N LEU A 16 8.03 -5.17 -5.85
CA LEU A 16 8.15 -3.72 -5.66
C LEU A 16 8.45 -3.00 -6.98
N VAL A 17 9.32 -3.56 -7.83
CA VAL A 17 9.59 -2.99 -9.16
C VAL A 17 8.32 -2.98 -10.02
N VAL A 18 7.61 -4.12 -10.11
CA VAL A 18 6.37 -4.21 -10.89
C VAL A 18 5.31 -3.23 -10.35
N ARG A 19 5.10 -3.20 -9.02
CA ARG A 19 4.15 -2.28 -8.40
C ARG A 19 4.55 -0.81 -8.59
N ALA A 20 5.83 -0.49 -8.49
CA ALA A 20 6.32 0.87 -8.75
C ALA A 20 6.05 1.28 -10.21
N VAL A 21 6.39 0.44 -11.18
CA VAL A 21 6.12 0.73 -12.61
C VAL A 21 4.64 0.98 -12.84
N LEU A 22 3.76 0.14 -12.29
CA LEU A 22 2.31 0.29 -12.44
C LEU A 22 1.79 1.53 -11.71
N ALA A 23 2.22 1.78 -10.47
CA ALA A 23 1.76 2.91 -9.67
C ALA A 23 2.21 4.26 -10.27
N PHE A 24 3.47 4.38 -10.68
CA PHE A 24 3.97 5.62 -11.29
C PHE A 24 3.48 5.85 -12.72
N GLY A 25 3.01 4.81 -13.42
CA GLY A 25 2.32 4.93 -14.69
C GLY A 25 0.84 5.36 -14.59
N GLY A 26 0.30 5.43 -13.36
CA GLY A 26 -1.08 5.85 -13.11
C GLY A 26 -1.23 7.35 -12.91
N TYR A 27 -2.46 7.75 -12.70
CA TYR A 27 -2.86 9.10 -12.33
C TYR A 27 -4.20 9.07 -11.60
N PHE A 28 -4.59 10.18 -10.97
CA PHE A 28 -5.87 10.32 -10.31
C PHE A 28 -7.03 9.97 -11.25
N TYR A 29 -7.95 9.15 -10.76
CA TYR A 29 -9.13 8.75 -11.47
C TYR A 29 -10.36 8.92 -10.57
N TRP A 30 -11.50 9.14 -11.14
CA TRP A 30 -12.84 9.32 -10.56
C TRP A 30 -12.90 9.39 -9.02
N ASP A 31 -12.79 8.25 -8.33
CA ASP A 31 -12.92 8.13 -6.87
C ASP A 31 -11.81 8.86 -6.10
N ASP A 32 -10.60 8.89 -6.66
CA ASP A 32 -9.49 9.63 -6.09
C ASP A 32 -9.80 11.13 -6.04
N LEU A 33 -10.49 11.67 -7.04
CA LEU A 33 -10.88 13.07 -7.10
C LEU A 33 -11.96 13.41 -6.06
N ILE A 34 -12.86 12.46 -5.76
CA ILE A 34 -13.83 12.60 -4.68
C ILE A 34 -13.09 12.70 -3.33
N LEU A 35 -12.12 11.82 -3.09
CA LEU A 35 -11.31 11.84 -1.87
C LEU A 35 -10.50 13.14 -1.75
N VAL A 36 -9.91 13.62 -2.84
CA VAL A 36 -9.21 14.91 -2.88
C VAL A 36 -10.15 16.06 -2.51
N GLY A 37 -11.34 16.11 -3.09
CA GLY A 37 -12.35 17.13 -2.79
C GLY A 37 -12.78 17.10 -1.31
N ARG A 38 -13.03 15.94 -0.77
CA ARG A 38 -13.43 15.75 0.65
C ARG A 38 -12.30 16.13 1.61
N ALA A 39 -11.06 15.70 1.33
CA ALA A 39 -9.91 16.06 2.14
C ALA A 39 -9.64 17.57 2.16
N GLY A 40 -9.99 18.28 1.09
CA GLY A 40 -9.89 19.73 1.02
C GLY A 40 -10.93 20.49 1.88
N THR A 41 -12.10 19.89 2.09
CA THR A 41 -13.25 20.57 2.71
C THR A 41 -13.58 20.08 4.11
N GLN A 42 -13.20 18.85 4.50
CA GLN A 42 -13.54 18.24 5.77
C GLN A 42 -12.33 18.14 6.71
N SER A 43 -12.55 18.05 8.01
CA SER A 43 -11.50 17.69 8.96
C SER A 43 -11.07 16.24 8.77
N LEU A 44 -9.76 15.99 8.59
CA LEU A 44 -9.22 14.64 8.39
C LEU A 44 -9.45 13.70 9.58
N LEU A 45 -9.65 14.24 10.77
CA LEU A 45 -9.91 13.47 12.00
C LEU A 45 -11.40 13.38 12.34
N SER A 46 -12.30 13.94 11.50
CA SER A 46 -13.73 13.81 11.76
C SER A 46 -14.20 12.37 11.50
N PRO A 47 -15.13 11.86 12.33
CA PRO A 47 -15.73 10.55 12.06
C PRO A 47 -16.40 10.47 10.70
N SER A 48 -17.00 11.55 10.22
CA SER A 48 -17.64 11.63 8.91
C SER A 48 -16.66 11.52 7.74
N PHE A 49 -15.38 11.89 7.94
CA PHE A 49 -14.33 11.68 6.93
C PHE A 49 -13.75 10.27 7.01
N LEU A 50 -13.41 9.82 8.23
CA LEU A 50 -12.67 8.57 8.43
C LEU A 50 -13.55 7.32 8.22
N PHE A 51 -14.81 7.38 8.63
CA PHE A 51 -15.71 6.22 8.63
C PHE A 51 -16.82 6.36 7.58
N ASP A 52 -16.59 7.18 6.56
CA ASP A 52 -17.49 7.24 5.43
C ASP A 52 -17.60 5.90 4.71
N ASP A 53 -18.82 5.60 4.30
CA ASP A 53 -19.06 4.44 3.45
C ASP A 53 -18.71 4.79 1.99
N HIS A 54 -17.67 4.17 1.48
CA HIS A 54 -17.28 4.27 0.08
C HIS A 54 -17.54 2.94 -0.60
N ASP A 55 -18.64 2.88 -1.35
CA ASP A 55 -19.08 1.68 -2.07
C ASP A 55 -19.19 0.41 -1.18
N GLY A 56 -19.72 0.57 0.03
CA GLY A 56 -19.85 -0.51 1.01
C GLY A 56 -18.56 -0.82 1.80
N HIS A 57 -17.53 0.02 1.67
CA HIS A 57 -16.26 -0.16 2.37
C HIS A 57 -15.95 1.00 3.30
N VAL A 58 -15.61 0.68 4.55
CA VAL A 58 -15.12 1.65 5.53
C VAL A 58 -13.62 1.49 5.67
N MET A 59 -12.84 2.49 5.24
CA MET A 59 -11.38 2.41 5.12
C MET A 59 -10.67 3.58 5.81
N PRO A 60 -10.77 3.73 7.15
CA PRO A 60 -10.30 4.93 7.86
C PRO A 60 -8.80 5.20 7.67
N ALA A 61 -7.97 4.17 7.64
CA ALA A 61 -6.54 4.33 7.42
C ALA A 61 -6.21 4.83 5.99
N ALA A 62 -6.92 4.33 4.97
CA ALA A 62 -6.75 4.78 3.59
C ALA A 62 -7.22 6.24 3.44
N PHE A 63 -8.37 6.60 4.02
CA PHE A 63 -8.84 7.99 4.02
C PHE A 63 -7.88 8.93 4.74
N LEU A 64 -7.34 8.53 5.89
CA LEU A 64 -6.37 9.35 6.61
C LEU A 64 -5.09 9.57 5.78
N VAL A 65 -4.52 8.52 5.21
CA VAL A 65 -3.29 8.60 4.39
C VAL A 65 -3.54 9.47 3.16
N SER A 66 -4.60 9.22 2.39
CA SER A 66 -4.92 10.01 1.20
C SER A 66 -5.26 11.46 1.54
N GLY A 67 -5.96 11.70 2.65
CA GLY A 67 -6.26 13.03 3.14
C GLY A 67 -5.01 13.83 3.53
N VAL A 68 -4.08 13.22 4.24
CA VAL A 68 -2.79 13.84 4.59
C VAL A 68 -1.99 14.17 3.33
N ILE A 69 -1.87 13.21 2.41
CA ILE A 69 -1.17 13.43 1.13
C ILE A 69 -1.80 14.58 0.35
N THR A 70 -3.12 14.59 0.24
CA THR A 70 -3.86 15.65 -0.48
C THR A 70 -3.59 17.04 0.10
N ARG A 71 -3.53 17.17 1.43
CA ARG A 71 -3.25 18.47 2.08
C ARG A 71 -1.83 18.92 1.93
N LEU A 72 -0.88 18.00 1.93
CA LEU A 72 0.54 18.32 1.81
C LEU A 72 0.98 18.57 0.37
N ALA A 73 0.40 17.85 -0.58
CA ALA A 73 0.78 17.90 -1.98
C ALA A 73 -0.45 17.62 -2.89
N PRO A 74 -1.40 18.56 -2.99
CA PRO A 74 -2.62 18.38 -3.77
C PRO A 74 -2.29 18.14 -5.24
N PHE A 75 -2.97 17.15 -5.84
CA PHE A 75 -2.80 16.74 -7.24
C PHE A 75 -1.39 16.26 -7.63
N SER A 76 -0.53 15.96 -6.66
CA SER A 76 0.77 15.34 -6.91
C SER A 76 0.66 13.83 -6.80
N TRP A 77 0.61 13.12 -7.94
CA TRP A 77 0.48 11.65 -8.00
C TRP A 77 1.69 10.91 -7.42
N VAL A 78 2.84 11.55 -7.36
CA VAL A 78 4.07 10.92 -6.83
C VAL A 78 3.88 10.41 -5.40
N TRP A 79 3.20 11.15 -4.54
CA TRP A 79 3.03 10.77 -3.13
C TRP A 79 2.06 9.60 -2.92
N PRO A 80 0.88 9.56 -3.56
CA PRO A 80 0.07 8.34 -3.60
C PRO A 80 0.83 7.12 -4.11
N ALA A 81 1.54 7.24 -5.23
CA ALA A 81 2.33 6.14 -5.80
C ALA A 81 3.42 5.66 -4.83
N LEU A 82 4.17 6.57 -4.20
CA LEU A 82 5.16 6.23 -3.17
C LEU A 82 4.52 5.54 -1.96
N SER A 83 3.36 6.00 -1.51
CA SER A 83 2.66 5.39 -0.37
C SER A 83 2.23 3.95 -0.68
N LEU A 84 1.75 3.68 -1.90
CA LEU A 84 1.39 2.33 -2.34
C LEU A 84 2.59 1.39 -2.36
N VAL A 85 3.73 1.85 -2.89
CA VAL A 85 4.97 1.05 -2.93
C VAL A 85 5.52 0.83 -1.51
N ALA A 86 5.48 1.84 -0.64
CA ALA A 86 5.90 1.71 0.75
C ALA A 86 5.02 0.73 1.53
N LEU A 87 3.71 0.80 1.38
CA LEU A 87 2.77 -0.14 1.99
C LEU A 87 2.98 -1.56 1.48
N GLN A 88 3.21 -1.74 0.17
CA GLN A 88 3.55 -3.06 -0.39
C GLN A 88 4.82 -3.63 0.25
N LEU A 89 5.87 -2.83 0.43
CA LEU A 89 7.09 -3.26 1.11
C LEU A 89 6.79 -3.69 2.55
N LEU A 90 6.07 -2.87 3.32
CA LEU A 90 5.73 -3.18 4.70
C LEU A 90 4.92 -4.47 4.83
N VAL A 91 3.91 -4.67 3.99
CA VAL A 91 3.10 -5.88 3.96
C VAL A 91 3.94 -7.11 3.58
N SER A 92 4.80 -6.98 2.56
CA SER A 92 5.67 -8.09 2.14
C SER A 92 6.68 -8.49 3.22
N LEU A 93 7.25 -7.52 3.94
CA LEU A 93 8.16 -7.79 5.06
C LEU A 93 7.42 -8.39 6.27
N ALA A 94 6.23 -7.90 6.58
CA ALA A 94 5.40 -8.44 7.65
C ALA A 94 4.99 -9.89 7.35
N LEU A 95 4.57 -10.16 6.11
CA LEU A 95 4.25 -11.52 5.66
C LEU A 95 5.46 -12.44 5.73
N LEU A 96 6.62 -12.01 5.23
CA LEU A 96 7.86 -12.78 5.30
C LEU A 96 8.22 -13.12 6.75
N ARG A 97 8.13 -12.14 7.65
CA ARG A 97 8.41 -12.33 9.08
C ARG A 97 7.44 -13.32 9.73
N ALA A 98 6.14 -13.20 9.44
CA ALA A 98 5.12 -14.11 9.95
C ALA A 98 5.34 -15.54 9.44
N LEU A 99 5.59 -15.71 8.15
CA LEU A 99 5.87 -17.01 7.54
C LEU A 99 7.15 -17.63 8.09
N TRP A 100 8.19 -16.84 8.27
CA TRP A 100 9.43 -17.30 8.88
C TRP A 100 9.22 -17.77 10.33
N ALA A 101 8.43 -17.07 11.12
CA ALA A 101 8.13 -17.45 12.50
C ALA A 101 7.37 -18.79 12.59
N ILE A 102 6.52 -19.09 11.59
CA ILE A 102 5.68 -20.31 11.58
C ILE A 102 6.42 -21.48 10.92
N LEU A 103 7.07 -21.24 9.77
CA LEU A 103 7.60 -22.29 8.90
C LEU A 103 9.13 -22.45 9.00
N GLY A 104 9.82 -21.50 9.64
CA GLY A 104 11.27 -21.36 9.54
C GLY A 104 11.70 -21.03 8.09
N TRP A 105 12.99 -21.12 7.80
CA TRP A 105 13.55 -20.87 6.44
C TRP A 105 13.35 -22.10 5.53
N ARG A 106 12.13 -22.57 5.37
CA ARG A 106 11.78 -23.66 4.46
C ARG A 106 11.33 -23.13 3.10
N PRO A 107 11.60 -23.86 2.01
CA PRO A 107 11.20 -23.45 0.66
C PRO A 107 9.70 -23.12 0.52
N VAL A 108 8.85 -23.77 1.29
CA VAL A 108 7.39 -23.58 1.26
C VAL A 108 6.97 -22.14 1.59
N LEU A 109 7.79 -21.37 2.35
CA LEU A 109 7.48 -19.96 2.63
C LEU A 109 7.51 -19.07 1.37
N LEU A 110 8.18 -19.51 0.30
CA LEU A 110 8.26 -18.75 -0.94
C LEU A 110 6.92 -18.72 -1.70
N VAL A 111 6.07 -19.73 -1.53
CA VAL A 111 4.79 -19.84 -2.25
C VAL A 111 3.87 -18.64 -1.95
N PRO A 112 3.54 -18.29 -0.69
CA PRO A 112 2.72 -17.12 -0.42
C PRO A 112 3.34 -15.80 -0.89
N LEU A 113 4.68 -15.70 -0.88
CA LEU A 113 5.38 -14.50 -1.34
C LEU A 113 5.28 -14.26 -2.85
N THR A 114 4.91 -15.25 -3.64
CA THR A 114 4.69 -15.06 -5.09
C THR A 114 3.38 -14.34 -5.40
N PHE A 115 2.46 -14.27 -4.43
CA PHE A 115 1.11 -13.69 -4.59
C PHE A 115 0.90 -12.42 -3.76
N ALA A 116 1.90 -11.99 -3.01
CA ALA A 116 1.80 -10.82 -2.12
C ALA A 116 1.77 -9.47 -2.85
#